data_7b83a3f9439184a5dfa835a5d4cd32b9
#
_entry.id   7b83a3f9439184a5dfa835a5d4cd32b9
#
_cell.length_a   1.000
_cell.length_b   1.000
_cell.length_c   1.000
_cell.angle_alpha   90.00
_cell.angle_beta   90.00
_cell.angle_gamma   90.00
#
_symmetry.space_group_name_H-M   'P 1'
#
loop_
_entity.id
_entity.type
_entity.pdbx_description
1 polymer ?
#
loop_
_entity_poly.entity_id
_entity_poly.type
_entity_poly.pdbx_seq_one_letter_code
_entity_poly.pdbx_strand_id
1 'polypeptide(L)'
;FALHEDRLGAIWVGTKFGLHRIFNNTIVRITTKEGLQSDDILQILQSDNGVFWIGTSVGIMTVSANELQDCADGKRTSVSCHLYNRFDGLITNNCTAPAFPTITPDGCCWFPTLKGLTVIDPYHIPVNTLPPPVRIEQVQIDSQIVTSRSHISLPAGTEKFTIQYAALSFVVPERVRFKYRLEGFDKAWVDAGLSRTAYYTRLSPGEYTFRVIACNNDNVWNEVGVSLTIQLEPFFYQTWWFYVLCSVVLLGVAIGSVRRHTRNLAAQKRYLEGVVDERTRELRRSNAKIQSQLELLDAQAQKITSANKDLEHRNEALAALNQEKNEILG
;
A
#
# COMPACT_ATOMS: atom_id res chain seq x y z
N PHE A 1 -6.51 -49.70 -20.49
CA PHE A 1 -7.28 -49.61 -19.24
C PHE A 1 -6.64 -50.54 -18.21
N ALA A 2 -6.43 -50.04 -17.00
CA ALA A 2 -5.95 -50.81 -15.87
C ALA A 2 -7.12 -51.18 -14.96
N LEU A 3 -7.05 -52.35 -14.36
CA LEU A 3 -8.04 -52.85 -13.40
C LEU A 3 -7.30 -53.34 -12.15
N HIS A 4 -7.83 -53.00 -11.00
CA HIS A 4 -7.29 -53.45 -9.72
C HIS A 4 -8.42 -53.59 -8.71
N GLU A 5 -8.49 -54.73 -8.01
CA GLU A 5 -9.38 -54.92 -6.86
C GLU A 5 -8.62 -54.63 -5.57
N ASP A 6 -9.13 -53.73 -4.77
CA ASP A 6 -8.51 -53.39 -3.48
C ASP A 6 -8.91 -54.39 -2.38
N ARG A 7 -8.30 -54.24 -1.22
CA ARG A 7 -8.56 -55.13 -0.08
C ARG A 7 -9.99 -55.06 0.49
N LEU A 8 -10.74 -54.02 0.10
CA LEU A 8 -12.14 -53.83 0.53
C LEU A 8 -13.13 -54.38 -0.52
N GLY A 9 -12.65 -54.92 -1.63
CA GLY A 9 -13.44 -55.41 -2.75
C GLY A 9 -13.94 -54.28 -3.69
N ALA A 10 -13.39 -53.11 -3.60
CA ALA A 10 -13.69 -52.04 -4.56
C ALA A 10 -12.80 -52.25 -5.83
N ILE A 11 -13.45 -52.09 -6.99
CA ILE A 11 -12.74 -52.19 -8.29
C ILE A 11 -12.30 -50.81 -8.73
N TRP A 12 -11.00 -50.64 -8.93
CA TRP A 12 -10.39 -49.43 -9.46
C TRP A 12 -10.08 -49.60 -10.93
N VAL A 13 -10.56 -48.63 -11.74
CA VAL A 13 -10.43 -48.66 -13.20
C VAL A 13 -9.66 -47.43 -13.66
N GLY A 14 -8.49 -47.66 -14.22
CA GLY A 14 -7.68 -46.58 -14.86
C GLY A 14 -8.13 -46.37 -16.29
N THR A 15 -8.38 -45.09 -16.62
CA THR A 15 -8.78 -44.65 -17.96
C THR A 15 -7.94 -43.43 -18.40
N LYS A 16 -8.17 -42.95 -19.64
CA LYS A 16 -7.63 -41.66 -20.11
C LYS A 16 -8.30 -40.44 -19.46
N PHE A 17 -9.34 -40.66 -18.69
CA PHE A 17 -10.16 -39.57 -18.09
C PHE A 17 -10.14 -39.61 -16.56
N GLY A 18 -9.19 -40.25 -15.97
CA GLY A 18 -9.01 -40.38 -14.52
C GLY A 18 -9.12 -41.79 -13.99
N LEU A 19 -9.07 -41.89 -12.67
CA LEU A 19 -9.21 -43.11 -11.88
C LEU A 19 -10.66 -43.26 -11.42
N HIS A 20 -11.28 -44.39 -11.72
CA HIS A 20 -12.67 -44.68 -11.34
C HIS A 20 -12.70 -45.74 -10.27
N ARG A 21 -13.49 -45.54 -9.21
CA ARG A 21 -13.81 -46.56 -8.22
C ARG A 21 -15.23 -47.07 -8.45
N ILE A 22 -15.39 -48.37 -8.57
CA ILE A 22 -16.68 -49.06 -8.61
C ILE A 22 -16.84 -49.83 -7.31
N PHE A 23 -17.80 -49.42 -6.49
CA PHE A 23 -18.06 -50.03 -5.21
C PHE A 23 -19.55 -49.88 -4.86
N ASN A 24 -20.19 -50.97 -4.35
CA ASN A 24 -21.61 -50.99 -4.00
C ASN A 24 -22.52 -50.37 -5.08
N ASN A 25 -22.33 -50.75 -6.32
CA ASN A 25 -23.09 -50.25 -7.48
C ASN A 25 -22.94 -48.73 -7.74
N THR A 26 -21.98 -48.09 -7.12
CA THR A 26 -21.65 -46.63 -7.30
C THR A 26 -20.35 -46.51 -8.05
N ILE A 27 -20.30 -45.56 -9.02
CA ILE A 27 -19.09 -45.22 -9.76
C ILE A 27 -18.69 -43.80 -9.38
N VAL A 28 -17.49 -43.66 -8.84
CA VAL A 28 -16.90 -42.34 -8.53
C VAL A 28 -15.63 -42.17 -9.34
N ARG A 29 -15.45 -40.97 -9.89
CA ARG A 29 -14.27 -40.61 -10.69
C ARG A 29 -13.41 -39.61 -9.92
N ILE A 30 -12.12 -39.87 -9.87
CA ILE A 30 -11.07 -39.02 -9.29
C ILE A 30 -10.14 -38.59 -10.44
N THR A 31 -9.85 -37.29 -10.53
CA THR A 31 -9.09 -36.65 -11.60
C THR A 31 -8.02 -35.72 -11.05
N THR A 32 -7.37 -34.99 -11.94
CA THR A 32 -6.45 -33.91 -11.55
C THR A 32 -7.13 -32.79 -10.75
N LYS A 33 -8.46 -32.64 -10.82
CA LYS A 33 -9.24 -31.71 -10.00
C LYS A 33 -9.24 -32.09 -8.53
N GLU A 34 -9.25 -33.38 -8.28
CA GLU A 34 -9.16 -33.97 -6.93
C GLU A 34 -7.72 -34.22 -6.48
N GLY A 35 -6.71 -33.79 -7.26
CA GLY A 35 -5.31 -33.81 -6.85
C GLY A 35 -4.44 -34.92 -7.49
N LEU A 36 -4.95 -35.71 -8.44
CA LEU A 36 -4.09 -36.58 -9.23
C LEU A 36 -3.11 -35.77 -10.08
N GLN A 37 -1.95 -36.32 -10.36
CA GLN A 37 -0.93 -35.65 -11.21
C GLN A 37 -1.14 -35.89 -12.71
N SER A 38 -2.02 -36.84 -13.06
CA SER A 38 -2.40 -37.15 -14.45
C SER A 38 -3.78 -37.79 -14.48
N ASP A 39 -4.54 -37.52 -15.53
CA ASP A 39 -5.80 -38.22 -15.81
C ASP A 39 -5.59 -39.48 -16.67
N ASP A 40 -4.43 -39.63 -17.31
CA ASP A 40 -4.12 -40.77 -18.17
C ASP A 40 -3.56 -41.92 -17.34
N ILE A 41 -4.43 -42.81 -16.83
CA ILE A 41 -4.13 -43.89 -15.94
C ILE A 41 -3.91 -45.17 -16.76
N LEU A 42 -2.69 -45.65 -16.85
CA LEU A 42 -2.28 -46.79 -17.68
C LEU A 42 -2.09 -48.10 -16.89
N GLN A 43 -1.65 -47.98 -15.65
CA GLN A 43 -1.32 -49.12 -14.78
C GLN A 43 -1.72 -48.81 -13.34
N ILE A 44 -2.19 -49.83 -12.61
CA ILE A 44 -2.54 -49.71 -11.20
C ILE A 44 -1.97 -50.88 -10.44
N LEU A 45 -1.31 -50.62 -9.31
CA LEU A 45 -0.75 -51.57 -8.40
C LEU A 45 -0.95 -51.11 -6.97
N GLN A 46 -1.28 -51.98 -6.04
CA GLN A 46 -1.36 -51.65 -4.61
C GLN A 46 -0.33 -52.42 -3.83
N SER A 47 0.55 -51.74 -3.12
CA SER A 47 1.56 -52.36 -2.25
C SER A 47 0.98 -52.73 -0.89
N ASP A 48 1.68 -53.60 -0.17
CA ASP A 48 1.21 -54.12 1.13
C ASP A 48 1.04 -53.03 2.22
N ASN A 49 1.79 -51.96 2.13
CA ASN A 49 1.67 -50.80 3.02
C ASN A 49 0.47 -49.89 2.70
N GLY A 50 -0.43 -50.30 1.78
CA GLY A 50 -1.65 -49.55 1.45
C GLY A 50 -1.43 -48.35 0.55
N VAL A 51 -0.35 -48.33 -0.23
CA VAL A 51 -0.07 -47.29 -1.22
C VAL A 51 -0.45 -47.77 -2.59
N PHE A 52 -1.23 -46.97 -3.33
CA PHE A 52 -1.46 -47.18 -4.75
C PHE A 52 -0.29 -46.60 -5.54
N TRP A 53 0.22 -47.41 -6.45
CA TRP A 53 1.24 -47.08 -7.42
C TRP A 53 0.58 -47.07 -8.80
N ILE A 54 0.54 -45.90 -9.42
CA ILE A 54 -0.22 -45.72 -10.65
C ILE A 54 0.70 -45.24 -11.74
N GLY A 55 0.88 -46.12 -12.76
CA GLY A 55 1.65 -45.78 -13.96
C GLY A 55 0.84 -44.93 -14.92
N THR A 56 1.44 -43.85 -15.38
CA THR A 56 0.83 -42.84 -16.27
C THR A 56 1.75 -42.55 -17.47
N SER A 57 1.31 -41.65 -18.36
CA SER A 57 2.14 -41.13 -19.45
C SER A 57 3.17 -40.09 -18.99
N VAL A 58 3.05 -39.56 -17.77
CA VAL A 58 3.92 -38.50 -17.23
C VAL A 58 4.85 -39.01 -16.10
N GLY A 59 4.69 -40.25 -15.68
CA GLY A 59 5.48 -40.88 -14.60
C GLY A 59 4.69 -41.95 -13.87
N ILE A 60 5.24 -42.36 -12.73
CA ILE A 60 4.57 -43.25 -11.78
C ILE A 60 4.17 -42.42 -10.57
N MET A 61 2.89 -42.35 -10.26
CA MET A 61 2.42 -41.61 -9.10
C MET A 61 2.03 -42.56 -7.97
N THR A 62 2.20 -42.08 -6.74
CA THR A 62 1.78 -42.78 -5.53
C THR A 62 0.72 -41.98 -4.81
N VAL A 63 -0.23 -42.71 -4.22
CA VAL A 63 -1.28 -42.12 -3.40
C VAL A 63 -1.74 -43.10 -2.33
N SER A 64 -2.09 -42.63 -1.14
CA SER A 64 -2.59 -43.49 -0.07
C SER A 64 -3.96 -44.10 -0.44
N ALA A 65 -4.15 -45.40 -0.23
CA ALA A 65 -5.43 -46.05 -0.40
C ALA A 65 -6.53 -45.41 0.44
N ASN A 66 -6.22 -45.04 1.68
CA ASN A 66 -7.16 -44.35 2.55
C ASN A 66 -7.60 -43.00 2.01
N GLU A 67 -6.66 -42.21 1.45
CA GLU A 67 -7.00 -40.91 0.84
C GLU A 67 -7.87 -41.08 -0.41
N LEU A 68 -7.60 -42.07 -1.25
CA LEU A 68 -8.44 -42.38 -2.40
C LEU A 68 -9.85 -42.80 -1.98
N GLN A 69 -9.96 -43.64 -0.97
CA GLN A 69 -11.25 -44.08 -0.44
C GLN A 69 -12.03 -42.94 0.17
N ASP A 70 -11.43 -42.12 1.04
CA ASP A 70 -12.06 -40.97 1.66
C ASP A 70 -12.49 -39.93 0.63
N CYS A 71 -11.70 -39.73 -0.42
CA CYS A 71 -12.07 -38.86 -1.53
C CYS A 71 -13.26 -39.43 -2.31
N ALA A 72 -13.25 -40.72 -2.61
CA ALA A 72 -14.34 -41.37 -3.30
C ALA A 72 -15.62 -41.46 -2.47
N ASP A 73 -15.53 -41.48 -1.14
CA ASP A 73 -16.66 -41.43 -0.21
C ASP A 73 -17.17 -40.00 0.08
N GLY A 74 -16.53 -38.96 -0.52
CA GLY A 74 -16.89 -37.58 -0.28
C GLY A 74 -16.47 -37.02 1.08
N LYS A 75 -15.68 -37.75 1.87
CA LYS A 75 -15.15 -37.30 3.17
C LYS A 75 -14.01 -36.31 3.00
N ARG A 76 -13.39 -36.31 1.83
CA ARG A 76 -12.25 -35.50 1.47
C ARG A 76 -12.42 -34.93 0.06
N THR A 77 -12.00 -33.70 -0.18
CA THR A 77 -12.13 -33.03 -1.48
C THR A 77 -10.94 -33.23 -2.41
N SER A 78 -9.78 -33.66 -1.87
CA SER A 78 -8.57 -33.85 -2.67
C SER A 78 -7.66 -34.92 -2.07
N VAL A 79 -6.85 -35.53 -2.93
CA VAL A 79 -5.82 -36.49 -2.58
C VAL A 79 -4.44 -35.89 -2.71
N SER A 80 -3.47 -36.40 -1.94
CA SER A 80 -2.07 -36.00 -2.04
C SER A 80 -1.29 -37.06 -2.83
N CYS A 81 -0.86 -36.70 -4.03
CA CYS A 81 -0.10 -37.59 -4.91
C CYS A 81 1.36 -37.18 -5.00
N HIS A 82 2.28 -38.14 -4.93
CA HIS A 82 3.69 -37.94 -5.30
C HIS A 82 3.94 -38.53 -6.68
N LEU A 83 4.58 -37.75 -7.57
CA LEU A 83 4.89 -38.19 -8.93
C LEU A 83 6.38 -38.44 -9.05
N TYR A 84 6.74 -39.70 -9.38
CA TYR A 84 8.09 -40.10 -9.76
C TYR A 84 8.23 -40.04 -11.28
N ASN A 85 9.29 -39.41 -11.76
CA ASN A 85 9.55 -39.24 -13.17
C ASN A 85 11.06 -39.29 -13.46
N ARG A 86 11.50 -38.85 -14.64
CA ARG A 86 12.92 -38.87 -15.02
C ARG A 86 13.84 -38.12 -14.08
N PHE A 87 13.32 -37.08 -13.39
CA PHE A 87 14.09 -36.34 -12.40
C PHE A 87 14.33 -37.15 -11.11
N ASP A 88 13.50 -38.17 -10.86
CA ASP A 88 13.64 -39.09 -9.73
C ASP A 88 14.39 -40.36 -10.12
N GLY A 89 15.01 -40.38 -11.32
CA GLY A 89 15.82 -41.50 -11.80
C GLY A 89 15.11 -42.50 -12.71
N LEU A 90 13.85 -42.25 -13.10
CA LEU A 90 13.19 -43.11 -14.09
C LEU A 90 13.82 -42.90 -15.47
N ILE A 91 14.04 -44.03 -16.21
CA ILE A 91 14.59 -43.99 -17.59
C ILE A 91 13.61 -43.27 -18.53
N THR A 92 12.32 -43.40 -18.28
CA THR A 92 11.24 -42.75 -19.05
C THR A 92 10.05 -42.47 -18.17
N ASN A 93 9.29 -41.45 -18.51
CA ASN A 93 8.02 -41.12 -17.81
C ASN A 93 6.86 -42.02 -18.30
N ASN A 94 6.95 -42.57 -19.49
CA ASN A 94 5.82 -43.22 -20.14
C ASN A 94 5.71 -44.69 -19.76
N CYS A 95 4.71 -45.02 -18.95
CA CYS A 95 4.28 -46.39 -18.74
C CYS A 95 3.55 -46.94 -19.99
N THR A 96 3.54 -48.24 -20.18
CA THR A 96 2.91 -48.88 -21.34
C THR A 96 1.55 -49.50 -21.00
N ALA A 97 0.64 -49.47 -21.97
CA ALA A 97 -0.61 -50.21 -21.93
C ALA A 97 -0.80 -51.00 -23.24
N PRO A 98 -1.36 -52.20 -23.22
CA PRO A 98 -1.80 -52.96 -22.05
C PRO A 98 -0.63 -53.80 -21.47
N ALA A 99 -0.12 -53.36 -20.33
CA ALA A 99 0.90 -54.13 -19.62
C ALA A 99 0.61 -54.06 -18.11
N PHE A 100 0.77 -55.14 -17.42
CA PHE A 100 0.42 -55.23 -16.01
C PHE A 100 1.67 -55.05 -15.14
N PRO A 101 1.63 -54.08 -14.22
CA PRO A 101 2.66 -53.98 -13.19
C PRO A 101 2.55 -55.17 -12.21
N THR A 102 3.63 -55.52 -11.57
CA THR A 102 3.61 -56.62 -10.61
C THR A 102 4.50 -56.31 -9.40
N ILE A 103 4.22 -56.96 -8.27
CA ILE A 103 5.08 -56.96 -7.09
C ILE A 103 5.76 -58.32 -7.00
N THR A 104 7.06 -58.29 -6.84
CA THR A 104 7.87 -59.50 -6.64
C THR A 104 7.89 -59.86 -5.13
N PRO A 105 8.23 -61.11 -4.76
CA PRO A 105 8.24 -61.56 -3.37
C PRO A 105 9.13 -60.75 -2.42
N ASP A 106 10.14 -60.06 -2.96
CA ASP A 106 11.00 -59.11 -2.24
C ASP A 106 10.36 -57.74 -2.01
N GLY A 107 9.11 -57.55 -2.46
CA GLY A 107 8.34 -56.30 -2.29
C GLY A 107 8.60 -55.23 -3.37
N CYS A 108 9.48 -55.48 -4.35
CA CYS A 108 9.77 -54.55 -5.42
C CYS A 108 8.60 -54.44 -6.40
N CYS A 109 8.27 -53.20 -6.77
CA CYS A 109 7.22 -52.87 -7.76
C CYS A 109 7.85 -52.77 -9.15
N TRP A 110 7.36 -53.55 -10.09
CA TRP A 110 7.84 -53.60 -11.49
C TRP A 110 6.82 -52.98 -12.43
N PHE A 111 7.27 -51.99 -13.15
CA PHE A 111 6.43 -51.24 -14.09
C PHE A 111 6.98 -51.40 -15.51
N PRO A 112 6.20 -51.96 -16.45
CA PRO A 112 6.49 -51.91 -17.86
C PRO A 112 6.41 -50.49 -18.38
N THR A 113 7.47 -50.05 -19.09
CA THR A 113 7.57 -48.71 -19.66
C THR A 113 7.99 -48.80 -21.13
N LEU A 114 7.90 -47.70 -21.88
CA LEU A 114 8.28 -47.62 -23.28
C LEU A 114 9.79 -47.96 -23.53
N LYS A 115 10.63 -47.85 -22.50
CA LYS A 115 12.07 -48.11 -22.59
C LYS A 115 12.55 -49.32 -21.78
N GLY A 116 11.63 -50.22 -21.45
CA GLY A 116 11.94 -51.45 -20.66
C GLY A 116 11.20 -51.46 -19.34
N LEU A 117 11.73 -52.14 -18.35
CA LEU A 117 11.13 -52.28 -17.03
C LEU A 117 11.73 -51.27 -16.06
N THR A 118 10.89 -50.62 -15.32
CA THR A 118 11.25 -49.78 -14.16
C THR A 118 11.00 -50.61 -12.89
N VAL A 119 11.99 -50.71 -12.04
CA VAL A 119 11.88 -51.38 -10.74
C VAL A 119 11.98 -50.34 -9.64
N ILE A 120 11.04 -50.35 -8.72
CA ILE A 120 11.00 -49.44 -7.57
C ILE A 120 10.91 -50.30 -6.31
N ASP A 121 11.84 -50.06 -5.38
CA ASP A 121 11.73 -50.57 -4.03
C ASP A 121 10.97 -49.57 -3.17
N PRO A 122 9.70 -49.82 -2.78
CA PRO A 122 8.89 -48.87 -2.04
C PRO A 122 9.40 -48.65 -0.62
N TYR A 123 10.29 -49.48 -0.09
CA TYR A 123 10.84 -49.38 1.26
C TYR A 123 12.17 -48.63 1.32
N HIS A 124 12.87 -48.51 0.17
CA HIS A 124 14.20 -47.87 0.07
C HIS A 124 14.21 -46.75 -0.99
N ILE A 125 13.19 -45.94 -1.00
CA ILE A 125 13.17 -44.75 -1.85
C ILE A 125 14.10 -43.70 -1.24
N PRO A 126 15.13 -43.24 -1.96
CA PRO A 126 16.04 -42.22 -1.45
C PRO A 126 15.30 -40.92 -1.26
N VAL A 127 15.20 -40.42 -0.02
CA VAL A 127 14.64 -39.15 0.33
C VAL A 127 15.75 -38.12 0.49
N ASN A 128 15.63 -37.00 -0.17
CA ASN A 128 16.55 -35.88 0.00
C ASN A 128 16.23 -35.12 1.30
N THR A 129 16.95 -35.47 2.36
CA THR A 129 16.77 -34.85 3.69
C THR A 129 17.49 -33.51 3.84
N LEU A 130 18.25 -33.06 2.83
CA LEU A 130 19.04 -31.85 2.90
C LEU A 130 18.19 -30.63 2.49
N PRO A 131 17.96 -29.66 3.40
CA PRO A 131 17.31 -28.43 3.05
C PRO A 131 18.19 -27.60 2.10
N PRO A 132 17.64 -27.03 1.01
CA PRO A 132 18.46 -26.34 0.03
C PRO A 132 18.93 -24.98 0.59
N PRO A 133 20.23 -24.65 0.51
CA PRO A 133 20.71 -23.32 0.88
C PRO A 133 20.15 -22.26 -0.09
N VAL A 134 19.59 -21.20 0.48
CA VAL A 134 18.96 -20.09 -0.27
C VAL A 134 19.91 -18.92 -0.39
N ARG A 135 19.93 -18.27 -1.54
CA ARG A 135 20.70 -17.04 -1.79
C ARG A 135 19.86 -16.01 -2.54
N ILE A 136 20.07 -14.75 -2.21
CA ILE A 136 19.60 -13.62 -3.04
C ILE A 136 20.70 -13.40 -4.08
N GLU A 137 20.33 -13.42 -5.35
CA GLU A 137 21.26 -13.25 -6.47
C GLU A 137 21.44 -11.79 -6.82
N GLN A 138 20.32 -11.10 -7.02
CA GLN A 138 20.35 -9.68 -7.38
C GLN A 138 19.03 -8.98 -7.02
N VAL A 139 19.11 -7.66 -6.85
CA VAL A 139 17.96 -6.78 -6.73
C VAL A 139 17.99 -5.80 -7.91
N GLN A 140 16.94 -5.79 -8.68
CA GLN A 140 16.76 -4.85 -9.77
C GLN A 140 15.84 -3.71 -9.30
N ILE A 141 16.35 -2.50 -9.38
CA ILE A 141 15.64 -1.26 -9.02
C ILE A 141 15.40 -0.52 -10.33
N ASP A 142 14.14 -0.43 -10.77
CA ASP A 142 13.76 0.08 -12.08
C ASP A 142 14.58 -0.55 -13.22
N SER A 143 15.65 0.09 -13.69
CA SER A 143 16.52 -0.41 -14.75
C SER A 143 17.94 -0.73 -14.27
N GLN A 144 18.24 -0.54 -12.98
CA GLN A 144 19.57 -0.77 -12.42
C GLN A 144 19.62 -2.06 -11.63
N ILE A 145 20.67 -2.82 -11.79
CA ILE A 145 20.93 -4.04 -11.03
C ILE A 145 21.90 -3.72 -9.90
N VAL A 146 21.47 -4.03 -8.68
CA VAL A 146 22.28 -3.87 -7.47
C VAL A 146 22.51 -5.25 -6.86
N THR A 147 23.77 -5.59 -6.67
CA THR A 147 24.16 -6.83 -6.00
C THR A 147 24.62 -6.51 -4.59
N SER A 148 23.79 -6.79 -3.60
CA SER A 148 24.16 -6.65 -2.18
C SER A 148 23.65 -7.86 -1.42
N ARG A 149 24.39 -8.26 -0.38
CA ARG A 149 24.08 -9.49 0.35
C ARG A 149 23.28 -9.28 1.64
N SER A 150 23.24 -8.07 2.18
CA SER A 150 22.64 -7.86 3.50
C SER A 150 21.82 -6.57 3.64
N HIS A 151 22.19 -5.50 2.94
CA HIS A 151 21.51 -4.21 3.05
C HIS A 151 21.50 -3.47 1.71
N ILE A 152 20.37 -2.88 1.35
CA ILE A 152 20.19 -2.06 0.14
C ILE A 152 19.41 -0.81 0.52
N SER A 153 19.91 0.36 0.09
CA SER A 153 19.16 1.61 0.11
C SER A 153 18.50 1.83 -1.25
N LEU A 154 17.20 2.05 -1.24
CA LEU A 154 16.41 2.42 -2.40
C LEU A 154 16.22 3.94 -2.41
N PRO A 155 16.50 4.63 -3.53
CA PRO A 155 16.30 6.07 -3.63
C PRO A 155 14.81 6.43 -3.46
N ALA A 156 14.58 7.65 -2.99
CA ALA A 156 13.24 8.20 -2.88
C ALA A 156 12.52 8.17 -4.24
N GLY A 157 11.26 7.70 -4.27
CA GLY A 157 10.48 7.64 -5.50
C GLY A 157 10.64 6.35 -6.31
N THR A 158 11.37 5.35 -5.80
CA THR A 158 11.40 4.02 -6.43
C THR A 158 9.98 3.47 -6.54
N GLU A 159 9.50 3.26 -7.75
CA GLU A 159 8.14 2.75 -8.00
C GLU A 159 8.06 1.23 -7.95
N LYS A 160 9.11 0.56 -8.43
CA LYS A 160 9.17 -0.91 -8.51
C LYS A 160 10.58 -1.41 -8.25
N PHE A 161 10.66 -2.53 -7.59
CA PHE A 161 11.90 -3.31 -7.51
C PHE A 161 11.59 -4.80 -7.53
N THR A 162 12.57 -5.54 -7.94
CA THR A 162 12.48 -6.98 -8.16
C THR A 162 13.63 -7.66 -7.45
N ILE A 163 13.34 -8.69 -6.67
CA ILE A 163 14.36 -9.47 -5.96
C ILE A 163 14.42 -10.84 -6.62
N GLN A 164 15.58 -11.19 -7.14
CA GLN A 164 15.86 -12.51 -7.68
C GLN A 164 16.63 -13.34 -6.65
N TYR A 165 16.15 -14.54 -6.45
CA TYR A 165 16.70 -15.49 -5.48
C TYR A 165 16.77 -16.89 -6.07
N ALA A 166 17.70 -17.71 -5.57
CA ALA A 166 17.87 -19.08 -5.94
C ALA A 166 18.13 -19.95 -4.70
N ALA A 167 17.85 -21.22 -4.85
CA ALA A 167 18.24 -22.22 -3.87
C ALA A 167 19.00 -23.33 -4.56
N LEU A 168 20.07 -23.79 -3.93
CA LEU A 168 20.95 -24.79 -4.48
C LEU A 168 20.42 -26.19 -4.13
N SER A 169 19.85 -26.86 -5.10
CA SER A 169 19.49 -28.28 -5.03
C SER A 169 20.00 -28.97 -6.27
N PHE A 170 20.82 -30.00 -6.09
CA PHE A 170 21.44 -30.73 -7.22
C PHE A 170 20.64 -31.96 -7.63
N VAL A 171 19.69 -32.40 -6.81
CA VAL A 171 18.91 -33.60 -7.08
C VAL A 171 17.82 -33.32 -8.10
N VAL A 172 16.91 -32.35 -7.81
CA VAL A 172 15.83 -31.92 -8.72
C VAL A 172 15.67 -30.43 -8.61
N PRO A 173 16.47 -29.59 -9.27
CA PRO A 173 16.42 -28.13 -9.17
C PRO A 173 15.09 -27.53 -9.63
N GLU A 174 14.36 -28.21 -10.52
CA GLU A 174 13.10 -27.80 -11.11
C GLU A 174 11.92 -27.91 -10.13
N ARG A 175 12.07 -28.71 -9.06
CA ARG A 175 11.02 -28.90 -8.04
C ARG A 175 11.25 -28.07 -6.78
N VAL A 176 12.28 -27.26 -6.74
CA VAL A 176 12.53 -26.36 -5.62
C VAL A 176 11.44 -25.32 -5.55
N ARG A 177 10.74 -25.25 -4.41
CA ARG A 177 9.68 -24.28 -4.18
C ARG A 177 10.11 -23.23 -3.18
N PHE A 178 9.55 -22.06 -3.30
CA PHE A 178 9.92 -20.89 -2.52
C PHE A 178 8.72 -20.31 -1.80
N LYS A 179 8.97 -19.74 -0.62
CA LYS A 179 8.08 -18.80 0.05
C LYS A 179 8.89 -17.59 0.43
N TYR A 180 8.30 -16.42 0.26
CA TYR A 180 8.92 -15.16 0.68
C TYR A 180 7.97 -14.29 1.45
N ARG A 181 8.52 -13.32 2.18
CA ARG A 181 7.78 -12.30 2.90
C ARG A 181 8.62 -11.05 3.01
N LEU A 182 8.01 -9.89 2.76
CA LEU A 182 8.58 -8.58 3.07
C LEU A 182 7.98 -8.12 4.40
N GLU A 183 8.74 -8.25 5.49
CA GLU A 183 8.33 -7.79 6.82
C GLU A 183 8.15 -6.28 6.82
N GLY A 184 7.03 -5.81 7.37
CA GLY A 184 6.59 -4.43 7.27
C GLY A 184 5.62 -4.13 6.12
N PHE A 185 5.45 -5.07 5.17
CA PHE A 185 4.53 -4.94 4.04
C PHE A 185 3.58 -6.14 3.92
N ASP A 186 4.12 -7.36 3.83
CA ASP A 186 3.33 -8.58 3.69
C ASP A 186 2.77 -9.04 5.04
N LYS A 187 1.47 -9.34 5.09
CA LYS A 187 0.83 -9.86 6.31
C LYS A 187 1.21 -11.31 6.62
N ALA A 188 1.46 -12.11 5.60
CA ALA A 188 1.78 -13.53 5.70
C ALA A 188 2.85 -13.92 4.66
N TRP A 189 3.35 -15.16 4.76
CA TRP A 189 4.22 -15.72 3.74
C TRP A 189 3.49 -15.84 2.40
N VAL A 190 4.11 -15.37 1.35
CA VAL A 190 3.66 -15.52 -0.05
C VAL A 190 4.23 -16.82 -0.60
N ASP A 191 3.38 -17.72 -1.06
CA ASP A 191 3.82 -18.93 -1.75
C ASP A 191 4.16 -18.58 -3.20
N ALA A 192 5.44 -18.62 -3.52
CA ALA A 192 5.95 -18.32 -4.87
C ALA A 192 5.97 -19.55 -5.79
N GLY A 193 5.68 -20.75 -5.25
CA GLY A 193 5.82 -21.98 -6.00
C GLY A 193 7.23 -22.14 -6.55
N LEU A 194 7.36 -22.29 -7.87
CA LEU A 194 8.64 -22.41 -8.57
C LEU A 194 9.28 -21.09 -8.99
N SER A 195 8.58 -19.96 -8.76
CA SER A 195 9.08 -18.63 -9.13
C SER A 195 10.32 -18.27 -8.32
N ARG A 196 11.34 -17.73 -8.99
CA ARG A 196 12.61 -17.28 -8.40
C ARG A 196 12.68 -15.77 -8.28
N THR A 197 11.53 -15.10 -8.35
CA THR A 197 11.46 -13.64 -8.41
C THR A 197 10.30 -13.13 -7.60
N ALA A 198 10.58 -12.18 -6.71
CA ALA A 198 9.57 -11.40 -6.00
C ALA A 198 9.47 -10.00 -6.58
N TYR A 199 8.25 -9.51 -6.78
CA TYR A 199 7.96 -8.20 -7.33
C TYR A 199 7.28 -7.33 -6.29
N TYR A 200 7.80 -6.12 -6.10
CA TYR A 200 7.20 -5.14 -5.21
C TYR A 200 7.04 -3.79 -5.91
N THR A 201 5.91 -3.14 -5.65
CA THR A 201 5.58 -1.84 -6.22
C THR A 201 5.02 -0.92 -5.15
N ARG A 202 5.31 0.38 -5.25
CA ARG A 202 4.70 1.45 -4.44
C ARG A 202 4.83 1.24 -2.92
N LEU A 203 6.03 0.94 -2.44
CA LEU A 203 6.29 0.91 -1.02
C LEU A 203 6.33 2.34 -0.45
N SER A 204 5.90 2.47 0.80
CA SER A 204 6.09 3.71 1.56
C SER A 204 7.55 3.84 2.02
N PRO A 205 8.08 5.06 2.20
CA PRO A 205 9.40 5.23 2.83
C PRO A 205 9.48 4.53 4.18
N GLY A 206 10.57 3.81 4.41
CA GLY A 206 10.76 3.03 5.63
C GLY A 206 11.78 1.92 5.49
N GLU A 207 11.93 1.14 6.55
CA GLU A 207 12.81 -0.02 6.60
C GLU A 207 11.98 -1.30 6.52
N TYR A 208 12.42 -2.23 5.66
CA TYR A 208 11.78 -3.51 5.40
C TYR A 208 12.80 -4.62 5.46
N THR A 209 12.37 -5.82 5.85
CA THR A 209 13.22 -7.00 5.80
C THR A 209 12.58 -8.06 4.88
N PHE A 210 13.21 -8.27 3.73
CA PHE A 210 12.81 -9.36 2.84
C PHE A 210 13.40 -10.67 3.35
N ARG A 211 12.55 -11.68 3.49
CA ARG A 211 12.95 -13.04 3.86
C ARG A 211 12.46 -14.03 2.82
N VAL A 212 13.30 -14.98 2.44
CA VAL A 212 12.94 -16.06 1.51
C VAL A 212 13.46 -17.39 2.03
N ILE A 213 12.59 -18.39 1.96
CA ILE A 213 12.86 -19.78 2.31
C ILE A 213 12.57 -20.67 1.10
N ALA A 214 13.19 -21.83 1.06
CA ALA A 214 12.97 -22.79 -0.01
C ALA A 214 12.86 -24.20 0.54
N CYS A 215 12.17 -25.07 -0.21
CA CYS A 215 12.18 -26.49 0.04
C CYS A 215 12.73 -27.27 -1.16
N ASN A 216 13.29 -28.44 -0.89
CA ASN A 216 13.73 -29.37 -1.92
C ASN A 216 12.52 -30.14 -2.54
N ASN A 217 12.84 -31.08 -3.43
CA ASN A 217 11.86 -31.96 -4.10
C ASN A 217 11.05 -32.85 -3.13
N ASP A 218 11.55 -33.11 -1.93
CA ASP A 218 10.92 -33.95 -0.91
C ASP A 218 10.26 -33.15 0.21
N ASN A 219 9.97 -31.84 -0.04
CA ASN A 219 9.32 -30.91 0.89
C ASN A 219 10.10 -30.61 2.18
N VAL A 220 11.43 -30.81 2.17
CA VAL A 220 12.28 -30.44 3.31
C VAL A 220 12.60 -28.94 3.18
N TRP A 221 12.04 -28.15 4.09
CA TRP A 221 12.17 -26.69 4.10
C TRP A 221 13.45 -26.23 4.80
N ASN A 222 14.14 -25.28 4.19
CA ASN A 222 15.15 -24.46 4.87
C ASN A 222 14.48 -23.29 5.56
N GLU A 223 14.06 -23.46 6.80
CA GLU A 223 13.34 -22.45 7.56
C GLU A 223 14.21 -21.26 7.98
N VAL A 224 15.52 -21.42 8.01
CA VAL A 224 16.46 -20.31 8.26
C VAL A 224 16.40 -19.32 7.11
N GLY A 225 16.46 -19.82 5.87
CA GLY A 225 16.41 -19.02 4.65
C GLY A 225 17.52 -17.99 4.53
N VAL A 226 17.22 -16.90 3.85
CA VAL A 226 18.08 -15.71 3.75
C VAL A 226 17.24 -14.44 3.92
N SER A 227 17.83 -13.41 4.52
CA SER A 227 17.21 -12.12 4.71
C SER A 227 18.01 -11.00 4.05
N LEU A 228 17.30 -9.95 3.61
CA LEU A 228 17.86 -8.73 3.03
C LEU A 228 17.11 -7.53 3.61
N THR A 229 17.85 -6.62 4.25
CA THR A 229 17.29 -5.35 4.73
C THR A 229 17.22 -4.34 3.60
N ILE A 230 16.07 -3.72 3.43
CA ILE A 230 15.77 -2.76 2.37
C ILE A 230 15.33 -1.47 3.04
N GLN A 231 16.05 -0.38 2.80
CA GLN A 231 15.72 0.95 3.30
C GLN A 231 15.25 1.81 2.13
N LEU A 232 13.99 2.22 2.13
CA LEU A 232 13.45 3.17 1.15
C LEU A 232 13.53 4.58 1.72
N GLU A 233 14.33 5.42 1.06
CA GLU A 233 14.55 6.80 1.48
C GLU A 233 13.31 7.67 1.26
N PRO A 234 12.95 8.54 2.23
CA PRO A 234 11.87 9.49 2.04
C PRO A 234 12.30 10.61 1.09
N PHE A 235 11.33 11.23 0.38
CA PHE A 235 11.59 12.47 -0.34
C PHE A 235 11.98 13.58 0.63
N PHE A 236 12.80 14.54 0.17
CA PHE A 236 13.28 15.68 0.98
C PHE A 236 12.11 16.44 1.66
N TYR A 237 10.97 16.55 0.98
CA TYR A 237 9.78 17.23 1.53
C TYR A 237 9.00 16.41 2.56
N GLN A 238 9.31 15.12 2.72
CA GLN A 238 8.72 14.24 3.74
C GLN A 238 9.56 14.18 5.02
N THR A 239 10.70 14.88 5.06
CA THR A 239 11.59 14.89 6.22
C THR A 239 11.15 15.96 7.22
N TRP A 240 11.37 15.70 8.52
CA TRP A 240 10.94 16.59 9.59
C TRP A 240 11.53 18.00 9.50
N TRP A 241 12.77 18.14 9.04
CA TRP A 241 13.45 19.44 8.90
C TRP A 241 12.76 20.33 7.83
N PHE A 242 12.19 19.73 6.77
CA PHE A 242 11.46 20.46 5.75
C PHE A 242 10.18 21.08 6.31
N TYR A 243 9.45 20.35 7.14
CA TYR A 243 8.25 20.88 7.82
C TYR A 243 8.62 22.02 8.77
N VAL A 244 9.75 21.91 9.49
CA VAL A 244 10.27 23.00 10.33
C VAL A 244 10.62 24.22 9.49
N LEU A 245 11.33 24.04 8.36
CA LEU A 245 11.66 25.13 7.45
C LEU A 245 10.39 25.83 6.92
N CYS A 246 9.42 25.09 6.45
CA CYS A 246 8.15 25.64 5.98
C CYS A 246 7.43 26.42 7.09
N SER A 247 7.42 25.91 8.30
CA SER A 247 6.81 26.58 9.47
C SER A 247 7.51 27.92 9.79
N VAL A 248 8.83 27.96 9.76
CA VAL A 248 9.61 29.18 9.97
C VAL A 248 9.33 30.22 8.87
N VAL A 249 9.27 29.80 7.61
CA VAL A 249 8.93 30.68 6.49
C VAL A 249 7.53 31.26 6.63
N LEU A 250 6.55 30.42 6.95
CA LEU A 250 5.16 30.86 7.16
C LEU A 250 5.05 31.87 8.32
N LEU A 251 5.75 31.60 9.43
CA LEU A 251 5.80 32.51 10.57
C LEU A 251 6.45 33.85 10.19
N GLY A 252 7.54 33.81 9.44
CA GLY A 252 8.20 35.00 8.90
C GLY A 252 7.28 35.86 8.03
N VAL A 253 6.54 35.23 7.12
CA VAL A 253 5.54 35.88 6.26
C VAL A 253 4.41 36.48 7.11
N ALA A 254 3.91 35.76 8.10
CA ALA A 254 2.88 36.26 9.00
C ALA A 254 3.34 37.49 9.79
N ILE A 255 4.52 37.44 10.40
CA ILE A 255 5.14 38.56 11.11
C ILE A 255 5.37 39.75 10.18
N GLY A 256 5.88 39.51 8.97
CA GLY A 256 6.07 40.55 7.96
C GLY A 256 4.75 41.22 7.55
N SER A 257 3.70 40.44 7.34
CA SER A 257 2.37 40.93 7.02
C SER A 257 1.78 41.79 8.14
N VAL A 258 1.85 41.31 9.37
CA VAL A 258 1.40 42.07 10.56
C VAL A 258 2.18 43.37 10.70
N ARG A 259 3.54 43.34 10.58
CA ARG A 259 4.34 44.56 10.63
C ARG A 259 4.01 45.54 9.51
N ARG A 260 3.75 45.08 8.30
CA ARG A 260 3.34 45.92 7.17
C ARG A 260 1.99 46.53 7.45
N HIS A 261 1.02 45.76 7.94
CA HIS A 261 -0.33 46.25 8.29
C HIS A 261 -0.28 47.30 9.39
N THR A 262 0.46 47.08 10.47
CA THR A 262 0.60 48.03 11.58
C THR A 262 1.30 49.34 11.15
N ARG A 263 2.31 49.24 10.26
CA ARG A 263 2.97 50.43 9.67
C ARG A 263 1.99 51.25 8.82
N ASN A 264 1.16 50.59 7.99
CA ASN A 264 0.15 51.27 7.20
C ASN A 264 -0.91 51.92 8.06
N LEU A 265 -1.39 51.28 9.13
CA LEU A 265 -2.32 51.87 10.09
C LEU A 265 -1.70 53.10 10.80
N ALA A 266 -0.44 53.01 11.20
CA ALA A 266 0.27 54.13 11.84
C ALA A 266 0.45 55.29 10.88
N ALA A 267 0.71 55.04 9.60
CA ALA A 267 0.76 56.09 8.58
C ALA A 267 -0.61 56.76 8.34
N GLN A 268 -1.68 55.98 8.25
CA GLN A 268 -3.06 56.53 8.14
C GLN A 268 -3.43 57.34 9.36
N LYS A 269 -3.08 56.87 10.58
CA LYS A 269 -3.35 57.64 11.81
C LYS A 269 -2.66 58.99 11.79
N ARG A 270 -1.36 59.06 11.44
CA ARG A 270 -0.63 60.34 11.33
C ARG A 270 -1.22 61.26 10.29
N TYR A 271 -1.64 60.73 9.16
CA TYR A 271 -2.31 61.52 8.11
C TYR A 271 -3.63 62.12 8.64
N LEU A 272 -4.47 61.30 9.29
CA LEU A 272 -5.73 61.74 9.87
C LEU A 272 -5.51 62.79 10.99
N GLU A 273 -4.51 62.56 11.88
CA GLU A 273 -4.16 63.54 12.91
C GLU A 273 -3.74 64.90 12.29
N GLY A 274 -2.96 64.86 11.20
CA GLY A 274 -2.60 66.08 10.46
C GLY A 274 -3.83 66.83 9.87
N VAL A 275 -4.76 66.09 9.26
CA VAL A 275 -6.00 66.66 8.70
C VAL A 275 -6.90 67.24 9.81
N VAL A 276 -7.00 66.55 10.94
CA VAL A 276 -7.79 67.06 12.11
C VAL A 276 -7.15 68.33 12.68
N ASP A 277 -5.82 68.38 12.83
CA ASP A 277 -5.14 69.60 13.28
C ASP A 277 -5.33 70.78 12.34
N GLU A 278 -5.23 70.54 11.04
CA GLU A 278 -5.45 71.58 10.03
C GLU A 278 -6.90 72.11 10.09
N ARG A 279 -7.88 71.26 10.15
CA ARG A 279 -9.30 71.64 10.30
C ARG A 279 -9.58 72.35 11.62
N THR A 280 -8.93 71.91 12.68
CA THR A 280 -9.06 72.54 13.99
C THR A 280 -8.48 73.95 13.97
N ARG A 281 -7.36 74.19 13.28
CA ARG A 281 -6.77 75.52 13.09
C ARG A 281 -7.67 76.41 12.21
N GLU A 282 -8.21 75.88 11.13
CA GLU A 282 -9.19 76.62 10.29
C GLU A 282 -10.44 77.01 11.10
N LEU A 283 -11.02 76.11 11.86
CA LEU A 283 -12.18 76.41 12.74
C LEU A 283 -11.84 77.45 13.78
N ARG A 284 -10.66 77.37 14.43
CA ARG A 284 -10.25 78.40 15.40
C ARG A 284 -10.10 79.76 14.73
N ARG A 285 -9.53 79.86 13.50
CA ARG A 285 -9.45 81.11 12.74
C ARG A 285 -10.81 81.63 12.34
N SER A 286 -11.71 80.77 11.91
CA SER A 286 -13.06 81.14 11.55
C SER A 286 -13.82 81.61 12.78
N ASN A 287 -13.76 80.97 13.90
CA ASN A 287 -14.38 81.38 15.16
C ASN A 287 -13.82 82.70 15.66
N ALA A 288 -12.51 82.92 15.57
CA ALA A 288 -11.91 84.21 15.92
C ALA A 288 -12.40 85.36 15.01
N LYS A 289 -12.62 85.10 13.71
CA LYS A 289 -13.22 86.07 12.80
C LYS A 289 -14.70 86.38 13.16
N ILE A 290 -15.46 85.33 13.46
CA ILE A 290 -16.87 85.51 13.86
C ILE A 290 -16.97 86.33 15.17
N GLN A 291 -16.07 86.05 16.14
CA GLN A 291 -16.03 86.74 17.40
C GLN A 291 -15.67 88.18 17.24
N SER A 292 -14.69 88.53 16.40
CA SER A 292 -14.34 89.90 16.07
C SER A 292 -15.49 90.66 15.35
N GLN A 293 -16.22 89.92 14.47
CA GLN A 293 -17.45 90.51 13.84
C GLN A 293 -18.56 90.75 14.82
N LEU A 294 -18.77 89.87 15.77
CA LEU A 294 -19.74 90.03 16.86
C LEU A 294 -19.41 91.24 17.74
N GLU A 295 -18.17 91.42 18.13
CA GLU A 295 -17.67 92.56 18.87
C GLU A 295 -17.91 93.88 18.10
N LEU A 296 -17.70 93.88 16.79
CA LEU A 296 -17.94 95.04 15.94
C LEU A 296 -19.41 95.36 15.81
N LEU A 297 -20.25 94.33 15.70
CA LEU A 297 -21.71 94.47 15.68
C LEU A 297 -22.25 95.01 17.03
N ASP A 298 -21.74 94.48 18.15
CA ASP A 298 -22.10 95.01 19.47
C ASP A 298 -21.71 96.49 19.65
N ALA A 299 -20.51 96.87 19.20
CA ALA A 299 -20.09 98.23 19.22
C ALA A 299 -20.97 99.14 18.32
N GLN A 300 -21.39 98.62 17.14
CA GLN A 300 -22.37 99.37 16.31
C GLN A 300 -23.76 99.45 16.94
N ALA A 301 -24.23 98.40 17.56
CA ALA A 301 -25.51 98.40 18.29
C ALA A 301 -25.51 99.40 19.44
N GLN A 302 -24.38 99.43 20.21
CA GLN A 302 -24.25 100.45 21.28
C GLN A 302 -24.25 101.91 20.74
N LYS A 303 -23.56 102.17 19.59
CA LYS A 303 -23.61 103.46 18.92
C LYS A 303 -25.05 103.86 18.46
N ILE A 304 -25.77 102.91 17.90
CA ILE A 304 -27.15 103.11 17.49
C ILE A 304 -28.04 103.40 18.70
N THR A 305 -27.86 102.63 19.80
CA THR A 305 -28.59 102.80 21.00
C THR A 305 -28.31 104.18 21.64
N SER A 306 -27.04 104.61 21.67
CA SER A 306 -26.69 106.00 22.15
C SER A 306 -27.22 107.11 21.25
N ALA A 307 -27.15 106.93 19.92
CA ALA A 307 -27.75 107.91 18.97
C ALA A 307 -29.27 107.99 19.04
N ASN A 308 -29.94 106.86 19.29
CA ASN A 308 -31.41 106.87 19.55
C ASN A 308 -31.75 107.56 20.83
N LYS A 309 -30.95 107.36 21.90
CA LYS A 309 -31.17 108.09 23.14
C LYS A 309 -30.97 109.63 23.00
N ASP A 310 -29.93 110.02 22.23
CA ASP A 310 -29.73 111.44 21.90
C ASP A 310 -30.86 112.00 21.02
N LEU A 311 -31.37 111.20 20.09
CA LEU A 311 -32.54 111.55 19.29
C LEU A 311 -33.82 111.69 20.15
N GLU A 312 -34.07 110.82 21.14
CA GLU A 312 -35.17 110.92 22.09
C GLU A 312 -35.06 112.22 22.92
N HIS A 313 -33.84 112.51 23.47
CA HIS A 313 -33.63 113.74 24.22
C HIS A 313 -33.85 115.01 23.33
N ARG A 314 -33.44 114.99 22.08
CA ARG A 314 -33.70 116.09 21.14
C ARG A 314 -35.15 116.21 20.79
N ASN A 315 -35.82 115.07 20.63
CA ASN A 315 -37.29 115.09 20.38
C ASN A 315 -38.08 115.62 21.58
N GLU A 316 -37.70 115.22 22.83
CA GLU A 316 -38.26 115.75 24.08
C GLU A 316 -37.99 117.22 24.21
N ALA A 317 -36.76 117.68 23.89
CA ALA A 317 -36.43 119.14 23.90
C ALA A 317 -37.22 119.91 22.86
N LEU A 318 -37.38 119.36 21.65
CA LEU A 318 -38.21 119.95 20.58
C LEU A 318 -39.72 119.98 20.98
N ALA A 319 -40.19 118.93 21.66
CA ALA A 319 -41.57 118.88 22.16
C ALA A 319 -41.80 119.96 23.22
N ALA A 320 -40.84 120.13 24.17
CA ALA A 320 -40.89 121.19 25.20
C ALA A 320 -40.81 122.57 24.54
N LEU A 321 -39.94 122.78 23.56
CA LEU A 321 -39.85 124.04 22.84
C LEU A 321 -41.12 124.39 22.03
N ASN A 322 -41.75 123.36 21.43
CA ASN A 322 -43.03 123.51 20.76
C ASN A 322 -44.22 123.86 21.73
N GLN A 323 -44.15 123.30 22.94
CA GLN A 323 -45.11 123.57 23.97
C GLN A 323 -44.95 125.03 24.49
N GLU A 324 -43.71 125.48 24.74
CA GLU A 324 -43.37 126.80 25.12
C GLU A 324 -43.74 127.83 24.02
N LYS A 325 -43.59 127.53 22.77
CA LYS A 325 -44.03 128.34 21.64
C LYS A 325 -45.54 128.47 21.53
N ASN A 326 -46.23 127.39 21.86
CA ASN A 326 -47.69 127.37 21.85
C ASN A 326 -48.27 128.15 23.04
N GLU A 327 -47.61 128.29 24.21
CA GLU A 327 -47.97 129.08 25.34
C GLU A 327 -47.72 130.60 25.13
N ILE A 328 -46.83 130.99 24.22
CA ILE A 328 -46.52 132.40 23.88
C ILE A 328 -47.41 132.88 22.78
N LEU A 329 -48.12 132.12 22.02
CA LEU A 329 -48.97 132.47 20.89
C LEU A 329 -50.41 132.27 21.11
N GLY A 330 -50.88 132.00 22.34
CA GLY A 330 -52.27 131.95 22.83
C GLY A 330 -52.48 133.04 23.86
#